data_541adb32773af644a073f67aac8b90c2
#
_entry.id   541adb32773af644a073f67aac8b90c2
#
_cell.length_a   1.000
_cell.length_b   1.000
_cell.length_c   1.000
_cell.angle_alpha   90.00
_cell.angle_beta   90.00
_cell.angle_gamma   90.00
#
_symmetry.space_group_name_H-M   'P 1'
#
loop_
_entity.id
_entity.type
_entity.pdbx_description
1 polymer ?
#
loop_
_entity_poly.entity_id
_entity_poly.type
_entity_poly.pdbx_seq_one_letter_code
_entity_poly.pdbx_strand_id
1 'polypeptide(L)'
;MLREEQIRLLKGLIHYQESGTNVDAGGIIQNPSSTYTCEERFEKEWNTFFKNYPQIVGMTGDLPEPGTFFTREDFGMPLLATRDEKGNFRAFANVCAHRGVIVENEAKGKKVKFSCPFHGWTYNNSGKLIGIPKPDHFGEIDKSCYGLTELPCLEKYGFLWVHPSPKGDIDLDALFDKRLNDDLEAWGFQNLVLTHEEEYITEMNWKLAIDTFGETYHFSVLHKDSLFNDFHGNVQMFDTFKRNARLTLCTRNIDVMKLEPEEDWHICKGAFPVYYFFPNIILNVSGEGIILVREYPLDNSPHRSVSKVSFYFWPHVIENLKELGIDPSNIEENDTAQANDIHPYSGFGEIIRDEDYVVAAASHKGLRAGTLDFTTFGKNEPALHHYHNTYREALDLDPLPLIKI
;
A
#
# COMPACT_ATOMS: atom_id res chain seq x y z
N MET A 1 -0.47 17.15 -2.44
CA MET A 1 -1.14 17.79 -1.27
C MET A 1 -1.33 19.27 -1.53
N LEU A 2 -2.53 19.81 -1.26
CA LEU A 2 -2.81 21.25 -1.40
C LEU A 2 -1.95 22.08 -0.47
N ARG A 3 -1.56 23.28 -0.89
CA ARG A 3 -0.69 24.17 -0.12
C ARG A 3 -1.22 24.52 1.27
N GLU A 4 -2.51 24.84 1.36
CA GLU A 4 -3.16 25.15 2.64
C GLU A 4 -3.12 23.99 3.63
N GLU A 5 -3.23 22.77 3.13
CA GLU A 5 -3.16 21.55 3.94
C GLU A 5 -1.73 21.28 4.43
N GLN A 6 -0.73 21.50 3.59
CA GLN A 6 0.67 21.43 4.01
C GLN A 6 0.95 22.38 5.19
N ILE A 7 0.52 23.64 5.07
CA ILE A 7 0.73 24.65 6.10
C ILE A 7 -0.03 24.30 7.38
N ARG A 8 -1.27 23.80 7.28
CA ARG A 8 -2.04 23.36 8.45
C ARG A 8 -1.30 22.28 9.24
N LEU A 9 -0.81 21.26 8.53
CA LEU A 9 -0.09 20.14 9.15
C LEU A 9 1.22 20.57 9.79
N LEU A 10 2.03 21.36 9.08
CA LEU A 10 3.31 21.83 9.58
C LEU A 10 3.14 22.73 10.82
N LYS A 11 2.16 23.63 10.81
CA LYS A 11 1.83 24.44 12.00
C LYS A 11 1.36 23.59 13.18
N GLY A 12 0.57 22.55 12.91
CA GLY A 12 0.13 21.62 13.96
C GLY A 12 1.30 20.86 14.59
N LEU A 13 2.22 20.34 13.76
CA LEU A 13 3.43 19.66 14.25
C LEU A 13 4.35 20.58 15.05
N ILE A 14 4.58 21.80 14.57
CA ILE A 14 5.37 22.82 15.29
C ILE A 14 4.72 23.12 16.66
N HIS A 15 3.38 23.29 16.67
CA HIS A 15 2.66 23.52 17.92
C HIS A 15 2.83 22.37 18.92
N TYR A 16 2.67 21.11 18.48
CA TYR A 16 2.88 19.94 19.35
C TYR A 16 4.31 19.84 19.86
N GLN A 17 5.29 20.07 19.00
CA GLN A 17 6.69 20.06 19.38
C GLN A 17 7.01 21.13 20.44
N GLU A 18 6.58 22.36 20.22
CA GLU A 18 6.87 23.50 21.11
C GLU A 18 6.11 23.44 22.44
N SER A 19 4.89 22.90 22.43
CA SER A 19 4.09 22.76 23.66
C SER A 19 4.41 21.47 24.43
N GLY A 20 5.22 20.55 23.85
CA GLY A 20 5.49 19.25 24.45
C GLY A 20 4.22 18.37 24.53
N THR A 21 3.29 18.58 23.59
CA THR A 21 2.03 17.82 23.50
C THR A 21 2.02 16.94 22.25
N ASN A 22 1.00 16.11 22.09
CA ASN A 22 0.79 15.24 20.93
C ASN A 22 -0.71 15.13 20.63
N VAL A 23 -1.04 14.49 19.51
CA VAL A 23 -2.40 14.07 19.21
C VAL A 23 -2.96 13.20 20.35
N ASP A 24 -4.23 13.40 20.70
CA ASP A 24 -4.90 12.71 21.80
C ASP A 24 -6.27 12.18 21.35
N ALA A 25 -6.45 10.86 21.40
CA ALA A 25 -7.69 10.16 21.06
C ALA A 25 -8.76 10.24 22.17
N GLY A 26 -8.46 10.90 23.29
CA GLY A 26 -9.39 11.08 24.42
C GLY A 26 -9.47 9.88 25.39
N GLY A 27 -8.65 8.86 25.22
CA GLY A 27 -8.60 7.66 26.05
C GLY A 27 -7.86 6.51 25.36
N ILE A 28 -7.93 5.34 25.97
CA ILE A 28 -7.35 4.11 25.42
C ILE A 28 -8.44 3.18 24.88
N ILE A 29 -8.08 2.27 23.99
CA ILE A 29 -8.91 1.13 23.61
C ILE A 29 -8.21 -0.19 23.89
N GLN A 30 -9.00 -1.22 24.18
CA GLN A 30 -8.54 -2.59 24.34
C GLN A 30 -9.01 -3.41 23.15
N ASN A 31 -8.07 -3.85 22.32
CA ASN A 31 -8.34 -4.64 21.13
C ASN A 31 -8.19 -6.13 21.46
N PRO A 32 -9.24 -6.95 21.36
CA PRO A 32 -9.15 -8.37 21.68
C PRO A 32 -8.03 -9.08 20.91
N SER A 33 -7.25 -9.92 21.58
CA SER A 33 -6.18 -10.71 20.94
C SER A 33 -6.70 -11.59 19.80
N SER A 34 -7.98 -12.00 19.87
CA SER A 34 -8.69 -12.72 18.81
C SER A 34 -8.78 -11.94 17.49
N THR A 35 -8.58 -10.61 17.52
CA THR A 35 -8.46 -9.79 16.29
C THR A 35 -7.37 -10.31 15.37
N TYR A 36 -6.31 -10.88 15.90
CA TYR A 36 -5.14 -11.35 15.15
C TYR A 36 -5.06 -12.88 15.04
N THR A 37 -5.81 -13.63 15.88
CA THR A 37 -5.60 -15.07 16.03
C THR A 37 -6.82 -15.93 15.70
N CYS A 38 -8.01 -15.33 15.53
CA CYS A 38 -9.26 -16.06 15.30
C CYS A 38 -9.44 -16.41 13.82
N GLU A 39 -9.52 -17.71 13.52
CA GLU A 39 -9.73 -18.24 12.16
C GLU A 39 -11.09 -17.81 11.57
N GLU A 40 -12.18 -17.86 12.35
CA GLU A 40 -13.50 -17.46 11.86
C GLU A 40 -13.54 -15.97 11.47
N ARG A 41 -12.90 -15.11 12.27
CA ARG A 41 -12.76 -13.70 11.97
C ARG A 41 -11.94 -13.49 10.69
N PHE A 42 -10.85 -14.21 10.56
CA PHE A 42 -9.99 -14.17 9.38
C PHE A 42 -10.76 -14.54 8.11
N GLU A 43 -11.59 -15.58 8.14
CA GLU A 43 -12.42 -15.96 6.98
C GLU A 43 -13.38 -14.84 6.57
N LYS A 44 -13.98 -14.14 7.54
CA LYS A 44 -14.82 -12.97 7.27
C LYS A 44 -14.00 -11.82 6.65
N GLU A 45 -12.82 -11.51 7.22
CA GLU A 45 -11.91 -10.49 6.70
C GLU A 45 -11.48 -10.82 5.25
N TRP A 46 -11.08 -12.07 4.99
CA TRP A 46 -10.68 -12.53 3.66
C TRP A 46 -11.79 -12.32 2.63
N ASN A 47 -13.00 -12.71 2.97
CA ASN A 47 -14.13 -12.58 2.06
C ASN A 47 -14.56 -11.11 1.87
N THR A 48 -14.52 -10.29 2.92
CA THR A 48 -14.98 -8.90 2.88
C THR A 48 -13.91 -7.98 2.29
N PHE A 49 -12.66 -8.07 2.78
CA PHE A 49 -11.61 -7.09 2.47
C PHE A 49 -10.84 -7.43 1.20
N PHE A 50 -10.57 -8.72 0.95
CA PHE A 50 -9.70 -9.12 -0.16
C PHE A 50 -10.47 -9.64 -1.38
N LYS A 51 -11.67 -10.21 -1.21
CA LYS A 51 -12.49 -10.69 -2.34
C LYS A 51 -13.59 -9.73 -2.78
N ASN A 52 -14.11 -8.90 -1.88
CA ASN A 52 -15.28 -8.06 -2.13
C ASN A 52 -15.04 -6.57 -1.84
N TYR A 53 -13.80 -6.12 -1.90
CA TYR A 53 -13.44 -4.71 -1.77
C TYR A 53 -12.42 -4.33 -2.85
N PRO A 54 -12.49 -3.10 -3.42
CA PRO A 54 -11.51 -2.63 -4.40
C PRO A 54 -10.08 -2.64 -3.83
N GLN A 55 -9.14 -3.11 -4.64
CA GLN A 55 -7.72 -3.23 -4.29
C GLN A 55 -6.86 -2.26 -5.08
N ILE A 56 -5.88 -1.62 -4.45
CA ILE A 56 -4.78 -0.95 -5.15
C ILE A 56 -3.75 -2.03 -5.52
N VAL A 57 -3.66 -2.36 -6.80
CA VAL A 57 -2.78 -3.44 -7.29
C VAL A 57 -1.42 -2.95 -7.76
N GLY A 58 -1.26 -1.64 -7.87
CA GLY A 58 -0.04 -0.96 -8.30
C GLY A 58 -0.30 0.50 -8.60
N MET A 59 0.65 1.14 -9.27
CA MET A 59 0.54 2.54 -9.69
C MET A 59 0.65 2.68 -11.21
N THR A 60 0.29 3.85 -11.72
CA THR A 60 0.42 4.20 -13.16
C THR A 60 1.81 3.86 -13.70
N GLY A 61 2.87 4.09 -12.90
CA GLY A 61 4.24 3.80 -13.26
C GLY A 61 4.56 2.32 -13.51
N ASP A 62 3.72 1.38 -13.02
CA ASP A 62 3.88 -0.06 -13.30
C ASP A 62 3.50 -0.42 -14.74
N LEU A 63 2.68 0.40 -15.38
CA LEU A 63 2.22 0.21 -16.76
C LEU A 63 2.50 1.47 -17.60
N PRO A 64 3.78 1.84 -17.83
CA PRO A 64 4.16 3.14 -18.39
C PRO A 64 3.78 3.34 -19.86
N GLU A 65 3.60 2.27 -20.64
CA GLU A 65 3.34 2.37 -22.08
C GLU A 65 2.46 1.22 -22.61
N PRO A 66 1.82 1.38 -23.77
CA PRO A 66 1.04 0.32 -24.39
C PRO A 66 1.81 -1.00 -24.55
N GLY A 67 1.16 -2.10 -24.19
CA GLY A 67 1.73 -3.43 -24.19
C GLY A 67 2.41 -3.85 -22.89
N THR A 68 2.66 -2.95 -21.94
CA THR A 68 3.16 -3.32 -20.61
C THR A 68 2.09 -4.10 -19.83
N PHE A 69 2.55 -5.01 -19.00
CA PHE A 69 1.69 -5.83 -18.15
C PHE A 69 2.40 -6.21 -16.86
N PHE A 70 1.61 -6.58 -15.86
CA PHE A 70 2.05 -7.33 -14.68
C PHE A 70 1.00 -8.36 -14.25
N THR A 71 1.42 -9.34 -13.46
CA THR A 71 0.55 -10.34 -12.83
C THR A 71 0.58 -10.20 -11.32
N ARG A 72 -0.51 -10.58 -10.63
CA ARG A 72 -0.64 -10.62 -9.15
C ARG A 72 -1.51 -11.81 -8.75
N GLU A 73 -1.29 -12.35 -7.54
CA GLU A 73 -2.10 -13.46 -6.98
C GLU A 73 -2.53 -13.20 -5.53
N ASP A 74 -2.46 -11.96 -5.07
CA ASP A 74 -2.45 -11.58 -3.65
C ASP A 74 -3.82 -11.69 -2.95
N PHE A 75 -4.92 -11.65 -3.70
CA PHE A 75 -6.28 -11.66 -3.17
C PHE A 75 -7.09 -12.90 -3.58
N GLY A 76 -6.39 -14.02 -3.74
CA GLY A 76 -7.00 -15.33 -4.01
C GLY A 76 -7.54 -15.52 -5.42
N MET A 77 -7.16 -14.61 -6.34
CA MET A 77 -7.48 -14.71 -7.76
C MET A 77 -6.26 -14.26 -8.58
N PRO A 78 -5.83 -15.05 -9.57
CA PRO A 78 -4.75 -14.63 -10.46
C PRO A 78 -5.21 -13.46 -11.34
N LEU A 79 -4.50 -12.34 -11.26
CA LEU A 79 -4.73 -11.11 -11.99
C LEU A 79 -3.73 -10.98 -13.16
N LEU A 80 -4.20 -10.53 -14.30
CA LEU A 80 -3.41 -9.97 -15.40
C LEU A 80 -3.82 -8.51 -15.62
N ALA A 81 -2.94 -7.58 -15.30
CA ALA A 81 -3.09 -6.15 -15.53
C ALA A 81 -2.32 -5.74 -16.77
N THR A 82 -2.92 -4.95 -17.65
CA THR A 82 -2.31 -4.57 -18.94
C THR A 82 -2.54 -3.11 -19.26
N ARG A 83 -1.63 -2.53 -20.06
CA ARG A 83 -1.89 -1.29 -20.80
C ARG A 83 -2.24 -1.67 -22.25
N ASP A 84 -3.49 -1.45 -22.67
CA ASP A 84 -3.94 -1.81 -24.01
C ASP A 84 -3.30 -0.92 -25.09
N GLU A 85 -3.54 -1.24 -26.37
CA GLU A 85 -2.97 -0.48 -27.52
C GLU A 85 -3.42 0.99 -27.56
N LYS A 86 -4.51 1.34 -26.89
CA LYS A 86 -5.04 2.70 -26.78
C LYS A 86 -4.52 3.46 -25.55
N GLY A 87 -3.69 2.80 -24.74
CA GLY A 87 -3.17 3.35 -23.50
C GLY A 87 -4.13 3.24 -22.31
N ASN A 88 -5.22 2.45 -22.40
CA ASN A 88 -6.11 2.25 -21.28
C ASN A 88 -5.58 1.16 -20.35
N PHE A 89 -5.74 1.37 -19.06
CA PHE A 89 -5.56 0.32 -18.06
C PHE A 89 -6.69 -0.70 -18.16
N ARG A 90 -6.33 -1.99 -18.19
CA ARG A 90 -7.26 -3.11 -18.22
C ARG A 90 -6.83 -4.17 -17.20
N ALA A 91 -7.79 -4.84 -16.62
CA ALA A 91 -7.58 -5.89 -15.65
C ALA A 91 -8.43 -7.12 -15.98
N PHE A 92 -7.82 -8.31 -15.90
CA PHE A 92 -8.47 -9.58 -16.23
C PHE A 92 -8.13 -10.63 -15.17
N ALA A 93 -9.04 -11.59 -14.97
CA ALA A 93 -8.64 -12.86 -14.39
C ALA A 93 -7.62 -13.51 -15.33
N ASN A 94 -6.44 -13.84 -14.83
CA ASN A 94 -5.36 -14.49 -15.58
C ASN A 94 -5.65 -15.98 -15.81
N VAL A 95 -6.82 -16.27 -16.39
CA VAL A 95 -7.39 -17.62 -16.50
C VAL A 95 -7.86 -17.85 -17.92
N CYS A 96 -7.31 -18.86 -18.60
CA CYS A 96 -7.67 -19.24 -19.96
C CYS A 96 -9.12 -19.73 -20.04
N ALA A 97 -9.91 -19.12 -20.91
CA ALA A 97 -11.32 -19.47 -21.12
C ALA A 97 -11.54 -20.91 -21.67
N HIS A 98 -10.47 -21.59 -22.10
CA HIS A 98 -10.59 -22.96 -22.57
C HIS A 98 -10.71 -23.96 -21.39
N ARG A 99 -9.71 -24.01 -20.51
CA ARG A 99 -9.63 -24.99 -19.40
C ARG A 99 -8.99 -24.45 -18.13
N GLY A 100 -9.04 -23.15 -17.90
CA GLY A 100 -8.67 -22.52 -16.64
C GLY A 100 -7.18 -22.42 -16.32
N VAL A 101 -6.29 -22.67 -17.28
CA VAL A 101 -4.83 -22.54 -17.05
C VAL A 101 -4.44 -21.07 -17.00
N ILE A 102 -3.47 -20.72 -16.14
CA ILE A 102 -2.85 -19.37 -16.11
C ILE A 102 -2.31 -19.05 -17.50
N VAL A 103 -2.68 -17.87 -18.02
CA VAL A 103 -2.33 -17.46 -19.38
C VAL A 103 -0.94 -16.85 -19.42
N GLU A 104 -0.58 -16.04 -18.42
CA GLU A 104 0.72 -15.37 -18.31
C GLU A 104 1.36 -15.70 -16.96
N ASN A 105 2.60 -16.22 -16.98
CA ASN A 105 3.37 -16.60 -15.79
C ASN A 105 4.50 -15.62 -15.45
N GLU A 106 4.84 -14.70 -16.37
CA GLU A 106 5.83 -13.68 -16.07
C GLU A 106 5.24 -12.62 -15.16
N ALA A 107 5.98 -12.22 -14.12
CA ALA A 107 5.53 -11.24 -13.15
C ALA A 107 5.24 -9.87 -13.79
N LYS A 108 6.06 -9.44 -14.74
CA LYS A 108 5.90 -8.18 -15.51
C LYS A 108 6.64 -8.24 -16.85
N GLY A 109 6.24 -7.37 -17.76
CA GLY A 109 6.91 -7.28 -19.07
C GLY A 109 6.15 -6.44 -20.07
N LYS A 110 6.49 -6.65 -21.36
CA LYS A 110 5.84 -5.96 -22.48
C LYS A 110 5.46 -6.96 -23.56
N LYS A 111 4.16 -7.17 -23.78
CA LYS A 111 3.59 -8.08 -24.79
C LYS A 111 2.32 -7.46 -25.38
N VAL A 112 2.08 -7.73 -26.68
CA VAL A 112 0.83 -7.33 -27.35
C VAL A 112 -0.19 -8.47 -27.40
N LYS A 113 0.25 -9.68 -27.04
CA LYS A 113 -0.59 -10.89 -27.00
C LYS A 113 -0.09 -11.88 -25.95
N PHE A 114 -1.00 -12.65 -25.40
CA PHE A 114 -0.77 -13.66 -24.37
C PHE A 114 -1.26 -15.01 -24.88
N SER A 115 -0.39 -16.00 -24.94
CA SER A 115 -0.73 -17.34 -25.44
C SER A 115 -0.73 -18.35 -24.31
N CYS A 116 -1.87 -18.98 -24.06
CA CYS A 116 -2.00 -20.00 -23.03
C CYS A 116 -0.98 -21.14 -23.26
N PRO A 117 -0.16 -21.50 -22.27
CA PRO A 117 0.90 -22.49 -22.44
C PRO A 117 0.38 -23.90 -22.67
N PHE A 118 -0.91 -24.17 -22.41
CA PHE A 118 -1.47 -25.50 -22.55
C PHE A 118 -1.86 -25.85 -24.02
N HIS A 119 -2.68 -24.99 -24.65
CA HIS A 119 -3.19 -25.30 -26.02
C HIS A 119 -3.02 -24.12 -27.00
N GLY A 120 -2.29 -23.08 -26.62
CA GLY A 120 -1.99 -21.94 -27.50
C GLY A 120 -3.19 -21.04 -27.81
N TRP A 121 -4.29 -21.08 -27.02
CA TRP A 121 -5.33 -20.07 -27.11
C TRP A 121 -4.70 -18.71 -26.82
N THR A 122 -4.87 -17.78 -27.75
CA THR A 122 -4.13 -16.51 -27.71
C THR A 122 -5.08 -15.33 -27.57
N TYR A 123 -4.78 -14.47 -26.61
CA TYR A 123 -5.51 -13.27 -26.28
C TYR A 123 -4.66 -12.03 -26.60
N ASN A 124 -5.29 -10.93 -26.98
CA ASN A 124 -4.61 -9.65 -27.05
C ASN A 124 -4.60 -8.94 -25.67
N ASN A 125 -3.90 -7.81 -25.59
CA ASN A 125 -3.82 -7.02 -24.35
C ASN A 125 -5.14 -6.29 -23.94
N SER A 126 -6.21 -6.43 -24.76
CA SER A 126 -7.57 -6.04 -24.40
C SER A 126 -8.42 -7.26 -23.98
N GLY A 127 -7.82 -8.42 -23.69
CA GLY A 127 -8.48 -9.63 -23.23
C GLY A 127 -9.25 -10.43 -24.29
N LYS A 128 -9.28 -9.99 -25.55
CA LYS A 128 -10.03 -10.66 -26.61
C LYS A 128 -9.31 -11.91 -27.11
N LEU A 129 -10.04 -13.00 -27.29
CA LEU A 129 -9.50 -14.21 -27.92
C LEU A 129 -9.28 -13.94 -29.42
N ILE A 130 -8.02 -13.99 -29.87
CA ILE A 130 -7.61 -13.71 -31.26
C ILE A 130 -7.17 -14.95 -32.02
N GLY A 131 -6.73 -16.01 -31.31
CA GLY A 131 -6.23 -17.23 -31.97
C GLY A 131 -6.62 -18.51 -31.24
N ILE A 132 -7.03 -19.51 -32.00
CA ILE A 132 -7.27 -20.89 -31.55
C ILE A 132 -6.52 -21.82 -32.51
N PRO A 133 -5.53 -22.60 -32.04
CA PRO A 133 -4.92 -23.64 -32.86
C PRO A 133 -5.94 -24.70 -33.25
N LYS A 134 -5.91 -25.15 -34.52
CA LYS A 134 -6.83 -26.17 -35.07
C LYS A 134 -8.31 -25.86 -34.76
N PRO A 135 -8.83 -24.69 -35.21
CA PRO A 135 -10.17 -24.21 -34.86
C PRO A 135 -11.28 -25.18 -35.34
N ASP A 136 -11.01 -25.97 -36.36
CA ASP A 136 -11.89 -27.04 -36.88
C ASP A 136 -12.26 -28.10 -35.83
N HIS A 137 -11.44 -28.29 -34.80
CA HIS A 137 -11.73 -29.19 -33.68
C HIS A 137 -12.85 -28.67 -32.76
N PHE A 138 -13.18 -27.39 -32.85
CA PHE A 138 -14.19 -26.71 -32.00
C PHE A 138 -15.48 -26.37 -32.80
N GLY A 139 -15.51 -26.66 -34.11
CA GLY A 139 -16.59 -26.25 -34.98
C GLY A 139 -16.67 -24.73 -35.17
N GLU A 140 -17.88 -24.23 -35.43
CA GLU A 140 -18.10 -22.77 -35.50
C GLU A 140 -18.14 -22.17 -34.08
N ILE A 141 -17.03 -21.60 -33.65
CA ILE A 141 -16.90 -20.97 -32.33
C ILE A 141 -16.90 -19.44 -32.47
N ASP A 142 -17.79 -18.78 -31.74
CA ASP A 142 -17.77 -17.32 -31.60
C ASP A 142 -16.70 -16.91 -30.59
N LYS A 143 -15.55 -16.48 -31.09
CA LYS A 143 -14.41 -16.02 -30.25
C LYS A 143 -14.76 -14.88 -29.29
N SER A 144 -15.80 -14.10 -29.58
CA SER A 144 -16.22 -13.00 -28.70
C SER A 144 -16.74 -13.48 -27.34
N CYS A 145 -17.21 -14.72 -27.26
CA CYS A 145 -17.69 -15.36 -26.03
C CYS A 145 -16.56 -15.97 -25.16
N TYR A 146 -15.32 -15.99 -25.65
CA TYR A 146 -14.19 -16.67 -25.02
C TYR A 146 -13.02 -15.74 -24.72
N GLY A 147 -13.29 -14.46 -24.49
CA GLY A 147 -12.30 -13.51 -23.97
C GLY A 147 -11.88 -13.87 -22.53
N LEU A 148 -10.80 -13.27 -22.05
CA LEU A 148 -10.48 -13.29 -20.62
C LEU A 148 -11.60 -12.60 -19.84
N THR A 149 -11.90 -13.10 -18.65
CA THR A 149 -12.87 -12.44 -17.76
C THR A 149 -12.33 -11.10 -17.32
N GLU A 150 -12.99 -10.03 -17.75
CA GLU A 150 -12.61 -8.67 -17.37
C GLU A 150 -13.06 -8.38 -15.94
N LEU A 151 -12.19 -7.68 -15.21
CA LEU A 151 -12.45 -7.21 -13.84
C LEU A 151 -12.72 -5.70 -13.88
N PRO A 152 -13.64 -5.20 -13.05
CA PRO A 152 -13.78 -3.76 -12.88
C PRO A 152 -12.43 -3.14 -12.48
N CYS A 153 -11.99 -2.14 -13.23
CA CYS A 153 -10.71 -1.48 -12.98
C CYS A 153 -10.83 0.03 -13.25
N LEU A 154 -10.02 0.79 -12.53
CA LEU A 154 -9.96 2.24 -12.62
C LEU A 154 -8.54 2.72 -12.40
N GLU A 155 -8.08 3.66 -13.23
CA GLU A 155 -6.83 4.39 -13.01
C GLU A 155 -7.17 5.81 -12.56
N LYS A 156 -6.80 6.14 -11.33
CA LYS A 156 -7.07 7.47 -10.76
C LYS A 156 -6.09 7.81 -9.65
N TYR A 157 -5.68 9.07 -9.57
CA TYR A 157 -4.71 9.60 -8.61
C TYR A 157 -3.34 8.91 -8.67
N GLY A 158 -2.99 8.32 -9.81
CA GLY A 158 -1.76 7.54 -9.97
C GLY A 158 -1.85 6.10 -9.48
N PHE A 159 -3.01 5.66 -8.95
CA PHE A 159 -3.25 4.28 -8.52
C PHE A 159 -4.00 3.47 -9.58
N LEU A 160 -3.66 2.20 -9.65
CA LEU A 160 -4.36 1.18 -10.42
C LEU A 160 -5.27 0.38 -9.49
N TRP A 161 -6.58 0.62 -9.62
CA TRP A 161 -7.62 -0.02 -8.82
C TRP A 161 -8.22 -1.19 -9.56
N VAL A 162 -8.42 -2.30 -8.87
CA VAL A 162 -9.13 -3.47 -9.39
C VAL A 162 -10.12 -3.98 -8.35
N HIS A 163 -11.33 -4.31 -8.77
CA HIS A 163 -12.24 -5.07 -7.94
C HIS A 163 -12.07 -6.57 -8.21
N PRO A 164 -11.73 -7.41 -7.22
CA PRO A 164 -11.47 -8.84 -7.41
C PRO A 164 -12.67 -9.63 -7.95
N SER A 165 -13.89 -9.19 -7.67
CA SER A 165 -15.10 -9.77 -8.22
C SER A 165 -15.46 -9.16 -9.58
N PRO A 166 -15.70 -9.97 -10.63
CA PRO A 166 -16.15 -9.44 -11.94
C PRO A 166 -17.50 -8.69 -11.91
N LYS A 167 -18.26 -8.84 -10.81
CA LYS A 167 -19.54 -8.13 -10.57
C LYS A 167 -19.41 -6.99 -9.57
N GLY A 168 -18.21 -6.72 -9.12
CA GLY A 168 -17.93 -5.63 -8.19
C GLY A 168 -18.01 -4.25 -8.84
N ASP A 169 -17.89 -3.22 -8.04
CA ASP A 169 -17.88 -1.83 -8.47
C ASP A 169 -16.76 -1.06 -7.77
N ILE A 170 -16.26 0.00 -8.40
CA ILE A 170 -15.24 0.90 -7.84
C ILE A 170 -15.81 2.31 -7.83
N ASP A 171 -16.43 2.65 -6.72
CA ASP A 171 -16.96 4.00 -6.47
C ASP A 171 -16.02 4.75 -5.50
N LEU A 172 -15.07 5.51 -6.05
CA LEU A 172 -14.12 6.27 -5.22
C LEU A 172 -14.79 7.39 -4.43
N ASP A 173 -15.94 7.92 -4.87
CA ASP A 173 -16.67 8.93 -4.11
C ASP A 173 -17.36 8.31 -2.88
N ALA A 174 -17.69 7.01 -2.95
CA ALA A 174 -18.10 6.24 -1.76
C ALA A 174 -16.93 5.92 -0.83
N LEU A 175 -15.74 5.66 -1.37
CA LEU A 175 -14.55 5.26 -0.59
C LEU A 175 -13.82 6.46 0.03
N PHE A 176 -13.76 7.61 -0.64
CA PHE A 176 -13.02 8.81 -0.24
C PHE A 176 -13.98 9.96 0.07
N ASP A 177 -13.56 10.84 0.95
CA ASP A 177 -14.20 12.15 1.07
C ASP A 177 -13.54 13.18 0.15
N LYS A 178 -14.13 14.37 0.08
CA LYS A 178 -13.61 15.44 -0.79
C LYS A 178 -12.18 15.87 -0.41
N ARG A 179 -11.85 15.88 0.88
CA ARG A 179 -10.52 16.31 1.35
C ARG A 179 -9.44 15.36 0.86
N LEU A 180 -9.68 14.04 0.94
CA LEU A 180 -8.73 13.04 0.45
C LEU A 180 -8.62 13.10 -1.08
N ASN A 181 -9.74 13.26 -1.81
CA ASN A 181 -9.73 13.39 -3.26
C ASN A 181 -8.88 14.60 -3.71
N ASP A 182 -9.10 15.77 -3.11
CA ASP A 182 -8.35 16.99 -3.43
C ASP A 182 -6.85 16.83 -3.09
N ASP A 183 -6.54 16.15 -2.01
CA ASP A 183 -5.17 15.92 -1.55
C ASP A 183 -4.40 14.99 -2.50
N LEU A 184 -5.01 13.88 -2.91
CA LEU A 184 -4.42 12.91 -3.83
C LEU A 184 -4.23 13.51 -5.24
N GLU A 185 -5.21 14.25 -5.74
CA GLU A 185 -5.10 14.95 -7.04
C GLU A 185 -3.90 15.91 -7.06
N ALA A 186 -3.70 16.65 -5.96
CA ALA A 186 -2.63 17.63 -5.85
C ALA A 186 -1.23 17.03 -5.72
N TRP A 187 -1.09 15.75 -5.40
CA TRP A 187 0.22 15.09 -5.33
C TRP A 187 0.83 14.79 -6.71
N GLY A 188 0.02 14.42 -7.70
CA GLY A 188 0.51 14.09 -9.04
C GLY A 188 1.22 12.74 -9.13
N PHE A 189 0.83 11.74 -8.33
CA PHE A 189 1.45 10.41 -8.24
C PHE A 189 1.49 9.65 -9.57
N GLN A 190 0.69 10.02 -10.58
CA GLN A 190 0.75 9.42 -11.91
C GLN A 190 2.09 9.61 -12.64
N ASN A 191 2.95 10.53 -12.17
CA ASN A 191 4.26 10.80 -12.75
C ASN A 191 5.39 9.98 -12.11
N LEU A 192 5.11 9.23 -11.05
CA LEU A 192 6.09 8.43 -10.34
C LEU A 192 6.59 7.25 -11.17
N VAL A 193 7.85 6.91 -11.01
CA VAL A 193 8.54 5.82 -11.72
C VAL A 193 8.86 4.72 -10.73
N LEU A 194 8.40 3.49 -11.00
CA LEU A 194 8.78 2.31 -10.23
C LEU A 194 10.27 2.02 -10.42
N THR A 195 10.98 1.88 -9.32
CA THR A 195 12.41 1.56 -9.32
C THR A 195 12.70 0.18 -8.76
N HIS A 196 12.04 -0.19 -7.67
CA HIS A 196 12.33 -1.42 -6.94
C HIS A 196 11.07 -1.99 -6.28
N GLU A 197 11.01 -3.32 -6.13
CA GLU A 197 9.95 -4.03 -5.41
C GLU A 197 10.57 -5.14 -4.55
N GLU A 198 10.07 -5.27 -3.33
CA GLU A 198 10.48 -6.32 -2.38
C GLU A 198 9.26 -7.04 -1.82
N GLU A 199 9.47 -8.28 -1.39
CA GLU A 199 8.46 -9.08 -0.71
C GLU A 199 9.01 -9.61 0.62
N TYR A 200 8.29 -9.33 1.71
CA TYR A 200 8.63 -9.84 3.05
C TYR A 200 7.55 -10.81 3.53
N ILE A 201 7.92 -12.08 3.65
CA ILE A 201 7.03 -13.11 4.22
C ILE A 201 7.30 -13.19 5.72
N THR A 202 6.23 -13.12 6.50
CA THR A 202 6.31 -13.09 7.96
C THR A 202 5.32 -14.04 8.63
N GLU A 203 5.70 -14.56 9.80
CA GLU A 203 4.87 -15.43 10.64
C GLU A 203 4.00 -14.59 11.59
N MET A 204 3.21 -13.67 11.00
CA MET A 204 2.30 -12.79 11.76
C MET A 204 1.00 -12.53 11.00
N ASN A 205 0.02 -11.98 11.72
CA ASN A 205 -1.21 -11.48 11.11
C ASN A 205 -0.92 -10.18 10.34
N TRP A 206 -1.47 -10.06 9.14
CA TRP A 206 -1.29 -8.90 8.26
C TRP A 206 -1.63 -7.55 8.91
N LYS A 207 -2.58 -7.52 9.88
CA LYS A 207 -2.91 -6.28 10.60
C LYS A 207 -1.80 -5.81 11.52
N LEU A 208 -0.97 -6.73 12.05
CA LEU A 208 0.18 -6.32 12.86
C LEU A 208 1.22 -5.57 12.03
N ALA A 209 1.38 -5.94 10.75
CA ALA A 209 2.23 -5.17 9.82
C ALA A 209 1.68 -3.74 9.61
N ILE A 210 0.36 -3.60 9.41
CA ILE A 210 -0.30 -2.28 9.31
C ILE A 210 -0.14 -1.47 10.60
N ASP A 211 -0.27 -2.13 11.76
CA ASP A 211 -0.20 -1.47 13.07
C ASP A 211 1.16 -0.80 13.31
N THR A 212 2.28 -1.34 12.80
CA THR A 212 3.61 -0.73 12.95
C THR A 212 3.70 0.66 12.32
N PHE A 213 2.87 0.97 11.33
CA PHE A 213 2.80 2.29 10.68
C PHE A 213 1.80 3.25 11.35
N GLY A 214 1.10 2.80 12.37
CA GLY A 214 -0.01 3.54 12.99
C GLY A 214 0.40 4.46 14.16
N GLU A 215 1.68 4.50 14.54
CA GLU A 215 2.15 5.31 15.66
C GLU A 215 3.68 5.52 15.62
N THR A 216 4.19 6.42 16.45
CA THR A 216 5.63 6.69 16.57
C THR A 216 6.13 6.56 18.01
N TYR A 217 5.33 5.94 18.88
CA TYR A 217 5.69 5.75 20.30
C TYR A 217 6.89 4.80 20.45
N HIS A 218 6.99 3.79 19.57
CA HIS A 218 8.10 2.82 19.56
C HIS A 218 9.43 3.40 19.05
N PHE A 219 9.43 4.54 18.34
CA PHE A 219 10.63 5.09 17.69
C PHE A 219 11.81 5.29 18.65
N SER A 220 11.56 5.82 19.83
CA SER A 220 12.62 6.09 20.80
C SER A 220 13.26 4.84 21.43
N VAL A 221 12.65 3.67 21.25
CA VAL A 221 13.12 2.41 21.82
C VAL A 221 13.57 1.44 20.73
N LEU A 222 12.68 1.14 19.78
CA LEU A 222 12.97 0.20 18.70
C LEU A 222 13.93 0.81 17.69
N HIS A 223 13.62 2.01 17.20
CA HIS A 223 14.36 2.71 16.15
C HIS A 223 15.40 3.71 16.70
N LYS A 224 15.87 3.53 17.94
CA LYS A 224 16.78 4.48 18.61
C LYS A 224 18.07 4.75 17.84
N ASP A 225 18.55 3.76 17.09
CA ASP A 225 19.79 3.81 16.31
C ASP A 225 19.52 3.95 14.78
N SER A 226 18.24 4.01 14.38
CA SER A 226 17.77 4.15 13.00
C SER A 226 16.89 5.41 12.85
N LEU A 227 15.57 5.26 12.66
CA LEU A 227 14.63 6.36 12.33
C LEU A 227 14.53 7.46 13.40
N PHE A 228 14.80 7.18 14.66
CA PHE A 228 14.70 8.19 15.73
C PHE A 228 15.68 9.35 15.53
N ASN A 229 16.75 9.15 14.75
CA ASN A 229 17.68 10.22 14.40
C ASN A 229 17.05 11.26 13.44
N ASP A 230 16.04 10.85 12.66
CA ASP A 230 15.39 11.67 11.63
C ASP A 230 14.03 12.21 12.07
N PHE A 231 13.41 11.61 13.11
CA PHE A 231 12.07 11.97 13.55
C PHE A 231 12.02 12.47 15.00
N HIS A 232 11.09 13.39 15.27
CA HIS A 232 10.63 13.68 16.62
C HIS A 232 9.63 12.58 17.01
N GLY A 233 10.09 11.53 17.68
CA GLY A 233 9.22 10.45 18.12
C GLY A 233 8.08 10.96 19.00
N ASN A 234 6.89 10.39 18.78
CA ASN A 234 5.67 10.75 19.50
C ASN A 234 5.22 12.22 19.29
N VAL A 235 5.54 12.80 18.12
CA VAL A 235 5.01 14.09 17.64
C VAL A 235 4.40 13.85 16.26
N GLN A 236 3.08 13.90 16.15
CA GLN A 236 2.36 13.53 14.93
C GLN A 236 1.01 14.22 14.84
N MET A 237 0.52 14.41 13.61
CA MET A 237 -0.87 14.82 13.29
C MET A 237 -1.63 13.64 12.75
N PHE A 238 -2.92 13.56 13.04
CA PHE A 238 -3.79 12.49 12.55
C PHE A 238 -5.07 13.05 11.95
N ASP A 239 -5.39 12.61 10.74
CA ASP A 239 -6.61 12.96 9.99
C ASP A 239 -7.32 11.69 9.52
N THR A 240 -8.65 11.70 9.54
CA THR A 240 -9.49 10.62 9.00
C THR A 240 -10.24 11.06 7.77
N PHE A 241 -10.43 10.13 6.82
CA PHE A 241 -11.11 10.30 5.55
C PHE A 241 -12.02 9.09 5.31
N LYS A 242 -13.19 9.05 5.92
CA LYS A 242 -14.03 7.84 6.01
C LYS A 242 -13.24 6.69 6.67
N ARG A 243 -13.06 5.55 5.97
CA ARG A 243 -12.24 4.42 6.47
C ARG A 243 -10.74 4.60 6.27
N ASN A 244 -10.34 5.61 5.49
CA ASN A 244 -8.94 5.92 5.24
C ASN A 244 -8.44 6.94 6.25
N ALA A 245 -7.12 7.09 6.33
CA ALA A 245 -6.50 8.03 7.26
C ALA A 245 -5.15 8.54 6.74
N ARG A 246 -4.65 9.58 7.41
CA ARG A 246 -3.29 10.06 7.25
C ARG A 246 -2.71 10.33 8.62
N LEU A 247 -1.58 9.68 8.91
CA LEU A 247 -0.70 10.01 10.00
C LEU A 247 0.45 10.84 9.43
N THR A 248 0.69 12.02 9.97
CA THR A 248 1.77 12.91 9.50
C THR A 248 2.81 12.99 10.60
N LEU A 249 3.96 12.38 10.36
CA LEU A 249 5.06 12.29 11.32
C LEU A 249 5.91 13.58 11.26
N CYS A 250 6.45 13.98 12.40
CA CYS A 250 7.30 15.16 12.52
C CYS A 250 8.77 14.78 12.28
N THR A 251 9.38 15.27 11.20
CA THR A 251 10.83 15.10 10.98
C THR A 251 11.62 16.15 11.77
N ARG A 252 12.90 15.84 12.09
CA ARG A 252 13.77 16.82 12.78
C ARG A 252 14.11 18.02 11.91
N ASN A 253 14.01 17.90 10.60
CA ASN A 253 14.20 19.03 9.67
C ASN A 253 13.18 20.16 9.86
N ILE A 254 12.06 19.89 10.54
CA ILE A 254 11.09 20.94 10.92
C ILE A 254 11.74 22.05 11.76
N ASP A 255 12.76 21.73 12.56
CA ASP A 255 13.47 22.68 13.39
C ASP A 255 14.24 23.74 12.60
N VAL A 256 14.70 23.36 11.41
CA VAL A 256 15.37 24.25 10.46
C VAL A 256 14.32 24.95 9.59
N MET A 257 13.38 24.18 9.02
CA MET A 257 12.34 24.70 8.12
C MET A 257 11.51 25.81 8.77
N LYS A 258 11.16 25.70 10.05
CA LYS A 258 10.35 26.74 10.76
C LYS A 258 11.04 28.08 10.89
N LEU A 259 12.36 28.16 10.64
CA LEU A 259 13.12 29.41 10.60
C LEU A 259 13.10 30.11 9.25
N GLU A 260 12.65 29.37 8.19
CA GLU A 260 12.45 29.91 6.85
C GLU A 260 11.11 30.70 6.77
N PRO A 261 10.95 31.62 5.79
CA PRO A 261 9.64 32.22 5.49
C PRO A 261 8.58 31.13 5.20
N GLU A 262 7.33 31.33 5.66
CA GLU A 262 6.24 30.36 5.49
C GLU A 262 6.00 30.00 4.01
N GLU A 263 6.25 30.93 3.07
CA GLU A 263 6.15 30.68 1.63
C GLU A 263 7.11 29.58 1.12
N ASP A 264 8.24 29.35 1.80
CA ASP A 264 9.27 28.36 1.45
C ASP A 264 9.07 27.01 2.16
N TRP A 265 8.11 26.93 3.07
CA TRP A 265 7.79 25.66 3.74
C TRP A 265 7.24 24.63 2.76
N HIS A 266 7.66 23.39 2.89
CA HIS A 266 7.14 22.27 2.13
C HIS A 266 6.94 21.08 3.04
N ILE A 267 5.83 20.34 2.86
CA ILE A 267 5.47 19.24 3.76
C ILE A 267 6.60 18.20 3.88
N CYS A 268 7.21 17.81 2.78
CA CYS A 268 8.31 16.84 2.78
C CYS A 268 9.64 17.36 3.35
N LYS A 269 9.77 18.67 3.66
CA LYS A 269 10.92 19.18 4.42
C LYS A 269 10.76 18.94 5.92
N GLY A 270 9.58 19.19 6.46
CA GLY A 270 9.33 19.18 7.90
C GLY A 270 8.50 18.02 8.42
N ALA A 271 7.98 17.20 7.53
CA ALA A 271 7.08 16.09 7.88
C ALA A 271 7.17 14.94 6.90
N PHE A 272 6.61 13.79 7.31
CA PHE A 272 6.53 12.56 6.54
C PHE A 272 5.09 12.04 6.60
N PRO A 273 4.26 12.31 5.57
CA PRO A 273 2.90 11.83 5.50
C PRO A 273 2.84 10.31 5.24
N VAL A 274 2.09 9.61 6.07
CA VAL A 274 1.77 8.18 5.97
C VAL A 274 0.27 8.05 5.76
N TYR A 275 -0.15 7.71 4.55
CA TYR A 275 -1.55 7.44 4.25
C TYR A 275 -1.86 5.97 4.51
N TYR A 276 -3.00 5.73 5.12
CA TYR A 276 -3.62 4.44 5.21
C TYR A 276 -4.83 4.38 4.27
N PHE A 277 -4.81 3.48 3.31
CA PHE A 277 -5.99 3.17 2.50
C PHE A 277 -6.55 1.83 2.94
N PHE A 278 -7.77 1.87 3.43
CA PHE A 278 -8.49 0.67 3.85
C PHE A 278 -8.61 -0.34 2.70
N PRO A 279 -8.40 -1.64 2.93
CA PRO A 279 -8.12 -2.25 4.24
C PRO A 279 -6.63 -2.43 4.56
N ASN A 280 -5.72 -2.42 3.59
CA ASN A 280 -4.42 -3.07 3.72
C ASN A 280 -3.25 -2.33 3.06
N ILE A 281 -3.40 -1.03 2.80
CA ILE A 281 -2.39 -0.25 2.09
C ILE A 281 -1.83 0.84 2.99
N ILE A 282 -0.50 0.92 3.03
CA ILE A 282 0.24 2.07 3.57
C ILE A 282 0.98 2.76 2.42
N LEU A 283 0.89 4.07 2.37
CA LEU A 283 1.61 4.90 1.42
C LEU A 283 2.42 5.96 2.19
N ASN A 284 3.72 5.78 2.20
CA ASN A 284 4.66 6.73 2.78
C ASN A 284 5.09 7.73 1.70
N VAL A 285 5.07 9.04 2.02
CA VAL A 285 5.38 10.09 1.04
C VAL A 285 6.54 10.94 1.51
N SER A 286 7.52 11.15 0.65
CA SER A 286 8.67 12.02 0.90
C SER A 286 9.01 12.93 -0.29
N GLY A 287 10.09 13.69 -0.14
CA GLY A 287 10.63 14.53 -1.20
C GLY A 287 11.20 13.76 -2.39
N GLU A 288 11.66 12.55 -2.18
CA GLU A 288 12.26 11.69 -3.20
C GLU A 288 11.21 10.90 -3.97
N GLY A 289 10.11 10.52 -3.32
CA GLY A 289 9.08 9.69 -3.91
C GLY A 289 8.10 9.12 -2.89
N ILE A 290 7.67 7.89 -3.13
CA ILE A 290 6.80 7.16 -2.24
C ILE A 290 7.24 5.72 -2.03
N ILE A 291 6.83 5.14 -0.89
CA ILE A 291 6.88 3.71 -0.63
C ILE A 291 5.43 3.23 -0.47
N LEU A 292 5.04 2.33 -1.36
CA LEU A 292 3.72 1.68 -1.32
C LEU A 292 3.86 0.30 -0.69
N VAL A 293 3.29 0.12 0.49
CA VAL A 293 3.24 -1.15 1.21
C VAL A 293 1.83 -1.73 1.09
N ARG A 294 1.75 -2.97 0.62
CA ARG A 294 0.51 -3.72 0.44
C ARG A 294 0.59 -4.99 1.26
N GLU A 295 -0.31 -5.13 2.23
CA GLU A 295 -0.31 -6.24 3.18
C GLU A 295 -1.36 -7.28 2.82
N TYR A 296 -0.95 -8.54 2.66
CA TYR A 296 -1.86 -9.63 2.36
C TYR A 296 -1.66 -10.82 3.29
N PRO A 297 -2.76 -11.48 3.70
CA PRO A 297 -2.65 -12.80 4.31
C PRO A 297 -2.01 -13.80 3.34
N LEU A 298 -1.19 -14.70 3.85
CA LEU A 298 -0.54 -15.76 3.07
C LEU A 298 -1.07 -17.15 3.49
N ASP A 299 -1.13 -18.07 2.52
CA ASP A 299 -1.54 -19.48 2.73
C ASP A 299 -2.94 -19.64 3.34
N ASN A 300 -3.83 -18.67 3.12
CA ASN A 300 -5.18 -18.64 3.69
C ASN A 300 -5.16 -18.81 5.23
N SER A 301 -4.24 -18.13 5.88
CA SER A 301 -3.98 -18.22 7.32
C SER A 301 -3.97 -16.85 8.00
N PRO A 302 -4.54 -16.71 9.21
CA PRO A 302 -4.37 -15.51 10.01
C PRO A 302 -2.98 -15.36 10.61
N HIS A 303 -2.10 -16.36 10.45
CA HIS A 303 -0.80 -16.46 11.11
C HIS A 303 0.39 -16.20 10.20
N ARG A 304 0.14 -15.96 8.93
CA ARG A 304 1.18 -15.65 7.94
C ARG A 304 0.72 -14.51 7.05
N SER A 305 1.63 -13.64 6.71
CA SER A 305 1.37 -12.54 5.79
C SER A 305 2.54 -12.30 4.84
N VAL A 306 2.26 -11.59 3.77
CA VAL A 306 3.25 -11.06 2.84
C VAL A 306 3.05 -9.56 2.70
N SER A 307 4.14 -8.82 2.90
CA SER A 307 4.22 -7.39 2.62
C SER A 307 4.88 -7.20 1.28
N LYS A 308 4.18 -6.54 0.37
CA LYS A 308 4.72 -6.16 -0.94
C LYS A 308 5.05 -4.69 -0.94
N VAL A 309 6.32 -4.40 -0.92
CA VAL A 309 6.88 -3.05 -0.79
C VAL A 309 7.37 -2.60 -2.15
N SER A 310 6.84 -1.50 -2.66
CA SER A 310 7.22 -0.94 -3.96
C SER A 310 7.72 0.48 -3.78
N PHE A 311 8.86 0.79 -4.38
CA PHE A 311 9.53 2.09 -4.30
C PHE A 311 9.36 2.84 -5.62
N TYR A 312 8.80 4.05 -5.53
CA TYR A 312 8.59 4.91 -6.68
C TYR A 312 9.26 6.26 -6.43
N PHE A 313 10.00 6.74 -7.40
CA PHE A 313 10.68 8.04 -7.32
C PHE A 313 10.08 9.07 -8.28
N TRP A 314 10.18 10.34 -7.89
CA TRP A 314 9.86 11.43 -8.79
C TRP A 314 10.84 11.47 -9.97
N PRO A 315 10.39 11.87 -11.19
CA PRO A 315 11.26 11.91 -12.37
C PRO A 315 12.55 12.70 -12.17
N HIS A 316 12.49 13.85 -11.48
CA HIS A 316 13.66 14.68 -11.22
C HIS A 316 14.70 13.98 -10.32
N VAL A 317 14.25 13.13 -9.39
CA VAL A 317 15.16 12.31 -8.56
C VAL A 317 15.86 11.27 -9.42
N ILE A 318 15.11 10.59 -10.31
CA ILE A 318 15.69 9.64 -11.26
C ILE A 318 16.75 10.31 -12.17
N GLU A 319 16.49 11.53 -12.63
CA GLU A 319 17.43 12.31 -13.44
C GLU A 319 18.70 12.63 -12.66
N ASN A 320 18.56 13.15 -11.44
CA ASN A 320 19.69 13.45 -10.55
C ASN A 320 20.55 12.21 -10.26
N LEU A 321 19.94 11.07 -10.02
CA LEU A 321 20.65 9.81 -9.76
C LEU A 321 21.48 9.39 -10.98
N LYS A 322 20.89 9.44 -12.18
CA LYS A 322 21.58 9.13 -13.43
C LYS A 322 22.76 10.06 -13.69
N GLU A 323 22.62 11.35 -13.39
CA GLU A 323 23.72 12.33 -13.49
C GLU A 323 24.88 12.00 -12.55
N LEU A 324 24.58 11.41 -11.39
CA LEU A 324 25.58 10.92 -10.43
C LEU A 324 26.15 9.52 -10.78
N GLY A 325 25.66 8.90 -11.88
CA GLY A 325 26.09 7.57 -12.30
C GLY A 325 25.47 6.44 -11.48
N ILE A 326 24.39 6.71 -10.73
CA ILE A 326 23.68 5.74 -9.91
C ILE A 326 22.51 5.17 -10.73
N ASP A 327 22.42 3.84 -10.82
CA ASP A 327 21.27 3.17 -11.42
C ASP A 327 20.11 3.09 -10.41
N PRO A 328 18.99 3.80 -10.64
CA PRO A 328 17.87 3.78 -9.72
C PRO A 328 17.17 2.41 -9.60
N SER A 329 17.37 1.50 -10.54
CA SER A 329 16.80 0.15 -10.52
C SER A 329 17.65 -0.86 -9.74
N ASN A 330 18.86 -0.48 -9.34
CA ASN A 330 19.85 -1.34 -8.70
C ASN A 330 20.55 -0.62 -7.53
N ILE A 331 19.76 0.00 -6.68
CA ILE A 331 20.25 0.83 -5.56
C ILE A 331 21.07 -0.02 -4.56
N GLU A 332 20.68 -1.29 -4.34
CA GLU A 332 21.37 -2.19 -3.43
C GLU A 332 22.79 -2.58 -3.87
N GLU A 333 23.07 -2.67 -5.17
CA GLU A 333 24.42 -2.98 -5.68
C GLU A 333 25.38 -1.77 -5.65
N ASN A 334 24.85 -0.56 -5.52
CA ASN A 334 25.65 0.66 -5.45
C ASN A 334 26.09 0.94 -3.99
N ASP A 335 26.69 -0.01 -3.32
CA ASP A 335 27.19 0.04 -1.93
C ASP A 335 28.37 1.03 -1.78
N THR A 336 28.16 2.27 -2.17
CA THR A 336 29.06 3.38 -1.89
C THR A 336 28.45 4.23 -0.78
N ALA A 337 29.27 4.65 0.20
CA ALA A 337 28.86 5.59 1.27
C ALA A 337 28.15 6.85 0.73
N GLN A 338 28.38 7.22 -0.53
CA GLN A 338 27.69 8.29 -1.22
C GLN A 338 26.23 7.97 -1.60
N ALA A 339 25.90 6.69 -1.85
CA ALA A 339 24.51 6.30 -2.13
C ALA A 339 23.65 6.41 -0.88
N ASN A 340 24.18 6.03 0.28
CA ASN A 340 23.48 6.11 1.56
C ASN A 340 23.23 7.56 2.02
N ASP A 341 24.10 8.51 1.67
CA ASP A 341 23.90 9.93 1.94
C ASP A 341 22.84 10.59 1.01
N ILE A 342 22.53 9.96 -0.13
CA ILE A 342 21.63 10.48 -1.15
C ILE A 342 20.24 9.81 -1.06
N HIS A 343 20.12 8.66 -0.38
CA HIS A 343 18.90 7.85 -0.30
C HIS A 343 18.48 7.54 1.13
N PRO A 344 17.65 8.37 1.76
CA PRO A 344 16.99 8.01 3.01
C PRO A 344 16.07 6.77 2.88
N TYR A 345 15.71 6.36 1.65
CA TYR A 345 14.93 5.15 1.41
C TYR A 345 15.72 3.84 1.27
N SER A 346 17.02 3.87 1.00
CA SER A 346 17.79 2.63 0.80
C SER A 346 17.80 1.74 2.04
N GLY A 347 17.68 2.31 3.24
CA GLY A 347 17.55 1.56 4.49
C GLY A 347 16.12 1.37 5.01
N PHE A 348 15.09 2.01 4.39
CA PHE A 348 13.75 2.01 4.97
C PHE A 348 13.06 0.64 4.87
N GLY A 349 13.22 -0.06 3.76
CA GLY A 349 12.73 -1.42 3.59
C GLY A 349 13.38 -2.39 4.57
N GLU A 350 14.71 -2.27 4.76
CA GLU A 350 15.47 -3.06 5.74
C GLU A 350 15.02 -2.79 7.17
N ILE A 351 14.79 -1.53 7.54
CA ILE A 351 14.29 -1.15 8.87
C ILE A 351 12.92 -1.79 9.13
N ILE A 352 11.99 -1.69 8.18
CA ILE A 352 10.67 -2.35 8.29
C ILE A 352 10.85 -3.85 8.50
N ARG A 353 11.67 -4.51 7.68
CA ARG A 353 11.90 -5.97 7.73
C ARG A 353 12.58 -6.39 9.02
N ASP A 354 13.68 -5.74 9.39
CA ASP A 354 14.63 -6.21 10.39
C ASP A 354 14.35 -5.66 11.81
N GLU A 355 13.58 -4.56 11.91
CA GLU A 355 13.19 -4.00 13.20
C GLU A 355 11.68 -4.20 13.44
N ASP A 356 10.78 -3.55 12.67
CA ASP A 356 9.34 -3.57 12.89
C ASP A 356 8.73 -4.97 12.81
N TYR A 357 9.01 -5.70 11.72
CA TYR A 357 8.38 -6.99 11.49
C TYR A 357 8.91 -8.09 12.40
N VAL A 358 10.13 -7.94 12.89
CA VAL A 358 10.69 -8.86 13.90
C VAL A 358 9.91 -8.76 15.21
N VAL A 359 9.63 -7.53 15.69
CA VAL A 359 8.87 -7.34 16.94
C VAL A 359 7.37 -7.63 16.74
N ALA A 360 6.80 -7.31 15.57
CA ALA A 360 5.41 -7.62 15.24
C ALA A 360 5.17 -9.14 15.18
N ALA A 361 6.09 -9.91 14.59
CA ALA A 361 6.03 -11.37 14.58
C ALA A 361 6.20 -11.95 16.00
N ALA A 362 7.08 -11.39 16.82
CA ALA A 362 7.23 -11.77 18.23
C ALA A 362 5.94 -11.45 19.03
N SER A 363 5.30 -10.31 18.78
CA SER A 363 3.99 -9.96 19.35
C SER A 363 2.93 -10.99 18.96
N HIS A 364 2.84 -11.34 17.66
CA HIS A 364 1.89 -12.36 17.20
C HIS A 364 2.10 -13.72 17.89
N LYS A 365 3.33 -14.15 18.05
CA LYS A 365 3.69 -15.36 18.80
C LYS A 365 3.20 -15.29 20.26
N GLY A 366 3.36 -14.12 20.90
CA GLY A 366 2.87 -13.86 22.26
C GLY A 366 1.33 -13.93 22.36
N LEU A 367 0.62 -13.31 21.40
CA LEU A 367 -0.85 -13.35 21.34
C LEU A 367 -1.39 -14.78 21.15
N ARG A 368 -0.73 -15.59 20.34
CA ARG A 368 -1.09 -17.00 20.15
C ARG A 368 -0.89 -17.87 21.38
N ALA A 369 -0.10 -17.44 22.35
CA ALA A 369 0.05 -18.16 23.62
C ALA A 369 -1.23 -18.17 24.48
N GLY A 370 -2.21 -17.29 24.16
CA GLY A 370 -3.53 -17.25 24.81
C GLY A 370 -3.52 -16.77 26.27
N THR A 371 -2.45 -16.07 26.68
CA THR A 371 -2.29 -15.52 28.03
C THR A 371 -2.66 -14.04 28.14
N LEU A 372 -2.87 -13.38 27.00
CA LEU A 372 -3.24 -11.98 26.88
C LEU A 372 -4.61 -11.87 26.19
N ASP A 373 -5.60 -11.37 26.89
CA ASP A 373 -6.98 -11.26 26.37
C ASP A 373 -7.11 -10.12 25.34
N PHE A 374 -6.34 -9.05 25.49
CA PHE A 374 -6.37 -7.87 24.61
C PHE A 374 -5.01 -7.17 24.53
N THR A 375 -4.77 -6.46 23.44
CA THR A 375 -3.74 -5.44 23.29
C THR A 375 -4.32 -4.08 23.66
N THR A 376 -3.49 -3.15 24.16
CA THR A 376 -3.94 -1.81 24.55
C THR A 376 -3.33 -0.78 23.61
N PHE A 377 -4.18 0.05 22.99
CA PHE A 377 -3.76 1.20 22.22
C PHE A 377 -3.95 2.47 23.03
N GLY A 378 -2.89 3.26 23.11
CA GLY A 378 -2.81 4.47 23.91
C GLY A 378 -3.61 5.64 23.32
N LYS A 379 -3.79 6.67 24.10
CA LYS A 379 -4.45 7.92 23.65
C LYS A 379 -3.66 8.68 22.58
N ASN A 380 -2.35 8.44 22.49
CA ASN A 380 -1.47 8.99 21.47
C ASN A 380 -1.40 8.14 20.18
N GLU A 381 -2.22 7.07 20.09
CA GLU A 381 -2.26 6.13 18.96
C GLU A 381 -3.63 6.16 18.23
N PRO A 382 -4.17 7.35 17.86
CA PRO A 382 -5.50 7.47 17.26
C PRO A 382 -5.62 6.73 15.93
N ALA A 383 -4.52 6.49 15.21
CA ALA A 383 -4.55 5.74 13.97
C ALA A 383 -4.90 4.26 14.22
N LEU A 384 -4.33 3.64 15.25
CA LEU A 384 -4.68 2.26 15.63
C LEU A 384 -6.13 2.16 16.08
N HIS A 385 -6.64 3.16 16.83
CA HIS A 385 -8.07 3.25 17.15
C HIS A 385 -8.94 3.27 15.90
N HIS A 386 -8.56 4.07 14.92
CA HIS A 386 -9.29 4.22 13.65
C HIS A 386 -9.23 2.93 12.82
N TYR A 387 -8.03 2.38 12.58
CA TYR A 387 -7.85 1.18 11.74
C TYR A 387 -8.71 0.01 12.26
N HIS A 388 -8.60 -0.31 13.54
CA HIS A 388 -9.33 -1.42 14.12
C HIS A 388 -10.84 -1.18 14.18
N ASN A 389 -11.30 0.05 14.39
CA ASN A 389 -12.72 0.37 14.34
C ASN A 389 -13.29 0.32 12.92
N THR A 390 -12.51 0.70 11.89
CA THR A 390 -12.94 0.58 10.49
C THR A 390 -13.00 -0.89 10.02
N TYR A 391 -12.07 -1.75 10.49
CA TYR A 391 -12.19 -3.20 10.26
C TYR A 391 -13.46 -3.77 10.91
N ARG A 392 -13.76 -3.36 12.13
CA ARG A 392 -14.95 -3.82 12.85
C ARG A 392 -16.23 -3.36 12.17
N GLU A 393 -16.31 -2.08 11.81
CA GLU A 393 -17.43 -1.51 11.04
C GLU A 393 -17.68 -2.29 9.76
N ALA A 394 -16.63 -2.59 8.99
CA ALA A 394 -16.74 -3.31 7.72
C ALA A 394 -17.12 -4.80 7.87
N LEU A 395 -17.03 -5.34 9.09
CA LEU A 395 -17.45 -6.70 9.47
C LEU A 395 -18.78 -6.71 10.25
N ASP A 396 -19.49 -5.58 10.32
CA ASP A 396 -20.72 -5.41 11.10
C ASP A 396 -20.52 -5.74 12.60
N LEU A 397 -19.36 -5.37 13.17
CA LEU A 397 -19.03 -5.53 14.59
C LEU A 397 -19.08 -4.16 15.28
N ASP A 398 -19.51 -4.16 16.55
CA ASP A 398 -19.51 -2.96 17.38
C ASP A 398 -18.11 -2.35 17.49
N PRO A 399 -17.97 -1.00 17.50
CA PRO A 399 -16.69 -0.35 17.72
C PRO A 399 -16.09 -0.71 19.08
N LEU A 400 -14.77 -0.67 19.19
CA LEU A 400 -14.09 -0.85 20.46
C LEU A 400 -14.40 0.32 21.40
N PRO A 401 -14.78 0.05 22.66
CA PRO A 401 -15.15 1.11 23.59
C PRO A 401 -13.91 1.96 23.97
N LEU A 402 -14.10 3.28 23.92
CA LEU A 402 -13.10 4.22 24.43
C LEU A 402 -13.14 4.25 25.95
N ILE A 403 -12.04 3.91 26.59
CA ILE A 403 -11.84 3.95 28.04
C ILE A 403 -11.15 5.28 28.38
N LYS A 404 -11.87 6.19 29.02
CA LYS A 404 -11.32 7.45 29.48
C LYS A 404 -10.38 7.24 30.67
N ILE A 405 -9.23 7.87 30.64
CA ILE A 405 -8.17 7.79 31.66
C ILE A 405 -7.84 9.19 32.17
#